data_c63c4249a3e43f63c31ea7560e34ef9b
#
_entry.id   c63c4249a3e43f63c31ea7560e34ef9b
#
_cell.length_a   1.000
_cell.length_b   1.000
_cell.length_c   1.000
_cell.angle_alpha   90.00
_cell.angle_beta   90.00
_cell.angle_gamma   90.00
#
_symmetry.space_group_name_H-M   'P 1'
#
loop_
_entity.id
_entity.type
_entity.pdbx_description
1 polymer ?
#
loop_
_entity_poly.entity_id
_entity_poly.type
_entity_poly.pdbx_seq_one_letter_code
_entity_poly.pdbx_strand_id
1 'polypeptide(L)'
;MINYDLNKIKAIIFDVDGVLSRQTITLSSAGEPLRTVNIKDGYAIQLAQKKGVRVVILTGGNSHAIQVRYENLGVEDIFMGCSVKIKTYEEFKQKYSITDEEVIYVGDDIPDYEIMRRCGCPCCPADACSDIKEISTYISSCNGGDGVGRDVVEQVLRAKGLWLSDTKAFGW
;
A
#
# COMPACT_ATOMS: atom_id res chain seq x y z
N MET A 1 8.47 -13.43 -5.87
CA MET A 1 9.05 -12.18 -6.44
C MET A 1 8.07 -11.62 -7.45
N ILE A 2 7.87 -10.31 -7.46
CA ILE A 2 6.93 -9.63 -8.37
C ILE A 2 7.43 -9.78 -9.82
N ASN A 3 6.59 -10.35 -10.68
CA ASN A 3 6.88 -10.51 -12.12
C ASN A 3 6.33 -9.32 -12.91
N TYR A 4 6.99 -8.18 -12.75
CA TYR A 4 6.68 -6.91 -13.42
C TYR A 4 7.94 -6.06 -13.55
N ASP A 5 7.98 -5.12 -14.49
CA ASP A 5 9.08 -4.16 -14.60
C ASP A 5 8.97 -3.07 -13.51
N LEU A 6 9.54 -3.37 -12.35
CA LEU A 6 9.48 -2.51 -11.16
C LEU A 6 10.22 -1.17 -11.34
N ASN A 7 11.09 -1.03 -12.36
CA ASN A 7 11.75 0.23 -12.65
C ASN A 7 10.75 1.31 -13.13
N LYS A 8 9.64 0.91 -13.75
CA LYS A 8 8.58 1.82 -14.19
C LYS A 8 7.77 2.40 -13.04
N ILE A 9 7.72 1.72 -11.90
CA ILE A 9 6.84 2.09 -10.79
C ILE A 9 7.21 3.46 -10.22
N LYS A 10 6.25 4.36 -10.22
CA LYS A 10 6.32 5.69 -9.62
C LYS A 10 5.52 5.79 -8.33
N ALA A 11 4.45 5.00 -8.20
CA ALA A 11 3.60 5.00 -7.02
C ALA A 11 3.24 3.58 -6.56
N ILE A 12 3.19 3.40 -5.24
CA ILE A 12 2.68 2.20 -4.59
C ILE A 12 1.50 2.63 -3.73
N ILE A 13 0.32 2.17 -4.06
CA ILE A 13 -0.93 2.51 -3.36
C ILE A 13 -1.35 1.32 -2.51
N PHE A 14 -1.62 1.57 -1.24
CA PHE A 14 -2.06 0.56 -0.28
C PHE A 14 -3.48 0.84 0.23
N ASP A 15 -4.30 -0.21 0.30
CA ASP A 15 -5.37 -0.22 1.28
C ASP A 15 -4.82 -0.43 2.69
N VAL A 16 -5.65 -0.20 3.71
CA VAL A 16 -5.25 -0.34 5.11
C VAL A 16 -5.79 -1.63 5.72
N ASP A 17 -7.11 -1.78 5.77
CA ASP A 17 -7.76 -2.91 6.44
C ASP A 17 -7.61 -4.17 5.57
N GLY A 18 -6.97 -5.21 6.11
CA GLY A 18 -6.63 -6.43 5.37
C GLY A 18 -5.30 -6.37 4.60
N VAL A 19 -4.63 -5.20 4.53
CA VAL A 19 -3.33 -5.03 3.84
C VAL A 19 -2.25 -4.55 4.80
N LEU A 20 -2.29 -3.29 5.24
CA LEU A 20 -1.32 -2.73 6.21
C LEU A 20 -1.75 -2.93 7.67
N SER A 21 -2.99 -3.29 7.91
CA SER A 21 -3.58 -3.78 9.14
C SER A 21 -4.19 -5.16 8.90
N ARG A 22 -4.36 -5.93 9.97
CA ARG A 22 -5.01 -7.25 9.87
C ARG A 22 -6.48 -7.12 9.50
N GLN A 23 -7.04 -8.15 8.87
CA GLN A 23 -8.46 -8.24 8.52
C GLN A 23 -9.38 -8.25 9.74
N THR A 24 -8.93 -8.80 10.85
CA THR A 24 -9.69 -8.84 12.10
C THR A 24 -9.37 -7.62 12.95
N ILE A 25 -10.37 -6.77 13.15
CA ILE A 25 -10.24 -5.51 13.89
C ILE A 25 -10.93 -5.65 15.25
N THR A 26 -10.21 -5.30 16.32
CA THR A 26 -10.78 -5.17 17.66
C THR A 26 -11.48 -3.83 17.77
N LEU A 27 -12.66 -3.80 18.39
CA LEU A 27 -13.34 -2.55 18.71
C LEU A 27 -13.00 -2.11 20.14
N SER A 28 -12.75 -0.81 20.32
CA SER A 28 -12.64 -0.21 21.65
C SER A 28 -14.01 -0.22 22.36
N SER A 29 -14.04 0.09 23.66
CA SER A 29 -15.30 0.26 24.39
C SER A 29 -16.19 1.38 23.86
N ALA A 30 -15.62 2.32 23.11
CA ALA A 30 -16.34 3.39 22.42
C ALA A 30 -16.80 2.99 20.98
N GLY A 31 -16.53 1.74 20.55
CA GLY A 31 -16.87 1.25 19.21
C GLY A 31 -15.87 1.67 18.12
N GLU A 32 -14.72 2.24 18.48
CA GLU A 32 -13.70 2.63 17.50
C GLU A 32 -12.85 1.43 17.08
N PRO A 33 -12.54 1.28 15.79
CA PRO A 33 -11.70 0.23 15.27
C PRO A 33 -10.23 0.44 15.68
N LEU A 34 -9.67 -0.53 16.39
CA LEU A 34 -8.26 -0.56 16.81
C LEU A 34 -7.46 -1.37 15.78
N ARG A 35 -6.80 -0.68 14.88
CA ARG A 35 -5.99 -1.28 13.81
C ARG A 35 -4.62 -1.69 14.31
N THR A 36 -4.11 -2.79 13.77
CA THR A 36 -2.70 -3.17 13.97
C THR A 36 -1.79 -2.35 13.05
N VAL A 37 -0.55 -2.18 13.45
CA VAL A 37 0.50 -1.58 12.62
C VAL A 37 1.74 -2.46 12.63
N ASN A 38 2.35 -2.66 11.47
CA ASN A 38 3.60 -3.40 11.34
C ASN A 38 4.78 -2.42 11.30
N ILE A 39 5.76 -2.62 12.18
CA ILE A 39 6.93 -1.74 12.27
C ILE A 39 7.81 -1.85 11.01
N LYS A 40 7.95 -3.05 10.44
CA LYS A 40 8.76 -3.27 9.24
C LYS A 40 8.13 -2.64 8.00
N ASP A 41 6.79 -2.65 7.90
CA ASP A 41 6.06 -1.92 6.86
C ASP A 41 6.30 -0.42 6.99
N GLY A 42 6.21 0.10 8.23
CA GLY A 42 6.48 1.51 8.50
C GLY A 42 7.87 1.95 8.05
N TYR A 43 8.90 1.16 8.37
CA TYR A 43 10.26 1.43 7.90
C TYR A 43 10.34 1.48 6.36
N ALA A 44 9.76 0.48 5.68
CA ALA A 44 9.82 0.41 4.22
C ALA A 44 9.09 1.58 3.55
N ILE A 45 7.90 1.94 4.06
CA ILE A 45 7.10 3.09 3.58
C ILE A 45 7.90 4.38 3.72
N GLN A 46 8.48 4.63 4.89
CA GLN A 46 9.28 5.82 5.13
C GLN A 46 10.52 5.86 4.22
N LEU A 47 11.22 4.74 4.05
CA LEU A 47 12.37 4.66 3.16
C LEU A 47 11.98 4.94 1.70
N ALA A 48 10.86 4.40 1.23
CA ALA A 48 10.36 4.67 -0.13
C ALA A 48 10.16 6.17 -0.36
N GLN A 49 9.50 6.86 0.57
CA GLN A 49 9.31 8.31 0.51
C GLN A 49 10.65 9.06 0.48
N LYS A 50 11.60 8.71 1.35
CA LYS A 50 12.95 9.30 1.36
C LYS A 50 13.72 9.07 0.04
N LYS A 51 13.39 8.01 -0.70
CA LYS A 51 14.01 7.65 -1.98
C LYS A 51 13.24 8.12 -3.21
N GLY A 52 12.17 8.89 -3.02
CA GLY A 52 11.36 9.45 -4.11
C GLY A 52 10.42 8.46 -4.79
N VAL A 53 10.18 7.30 -4.19
CA VAL A 53 9.10 6.38 -4.59
C VAL A 53 7.86 6.75 -3.78
N ARG A 54 6.82 7.23 -4.45
CA ARG A 54 5.61 7.71 -3.80
C ARG A 54 4.81 6.55 -3.21
N VAL A 55 4.51 6.63 -1.94
CA VAL A 55 3.56 5.73 -1.27
C VAL A 55 2.28 6.50 -1.00
N VAL A 56 1.15 5.85 -1.25
CA VAL A 56 -0.20 6.42 -1.12
C VAL A 56 -1.04 5.49 -0.27
N ILE A 57 -1.83 6.06 0.61
CA ILE A 57 -2.86 5.35 1.37
C ILE A 57 -4.22 5.67 0.76
N LEU A 58 -4.97 4.63 0.39
CA LEU A 58 -6.31 4.77 -0.18
C LEU A 58 -7.25 3.75 0.45
N THR A 59 -8.05 4.18 1.43
CA THR A 59 -8.85 3.29 2.28
C THR A 59 -10.29 3.76 2.44
N GLY A 60 -11.21 2.81 2.59
CA GLY A 60 -12.58 3.07 3.03
C GLY A 60 -12.66 3.44 4.51
N GLY A 61 -11.67 3.05 5.31
CA GLY A 61 -11.57 3.40 6.71
C GLY A 61 -11.38 4.91 6.92
N ASN A 62 -11.95 5.42 8.01
CA ASN A 62 -11.79 6.82 8.39
C ASN A 62 -11.49 6.91 9.89
N SER A 63 -10.24 7.14 10.25
CA SER A 63 -9.86 7.35 11.65
C SER A 63 -8.63 8.24 11.77
N HIS A 64 -8.59 9.03 12.83
CA HIS A 64 -7.44 9.88 13.15
C HIS A 64 -6.14 9.07 13.30
N ALA A 65 -6.22 7.84 13.79
CA ALA A 65 -5.06 6.96 13.94
C ALA A 65 -4.40 6.61 12.58
N ILE A 66 -5.18 6.43 11.52
CA ILE A 66 -4.66 6.22 10.16
C ILE A 66 -3.89 7.47 9.72
N GLN A 67 -4.51 8.63 9.82
CA GLN A 67 -3.91 9.92 9.45
C GLN A 67 -2.54 10.11 10.14
N VAL A 68 -2.54 10.10 11.47
CA VAL A 68 -1.33 10.31 12.27
C VAL A 68 -0.24 9.27 11.95
N ARG A 69 -0.62 8.00 11.79
CA ARG A 69 0.36 6.94 11.51
C ARG A 69 1.11 7.20 10.22
N TYR A 70 0.41 7.48 9.13
CA TYR A 70 1.05 7.59 7.82
C TYR A 70 1.67 8.95 7.56
N GLU A 71 1.14 10.04 8.11
CA GLU A 71 1.83 11.34 8.13
C GLU A 71 3.20 11.25 8.80
N ASN A 72 3.28 10.56 9.96
CA ASN A 72 4.55 10.36 10.66
C ASN A 72 5.57 9.51 9.88
N LEU A 73 5.12 8.76 8.87
CA LEU A 73 5.98 8.04 7.94
C LEU A 73 6.34 8.86 6.68
N GLY A 74 5.89 10.10 6.59
CA GLY A 74 6.15 10.99 5.47
C GLY A 74 5.23 10.76 4.27
N VAL A 75 4.11 10.05 4.43
CA VAL A 75 3.12 9.87 3.37
C VAL A 75 2.33 11.16 3.20
N GLU A 76 2.35 11.73 1.99
CA GLU A 76 1.67 12.98 1.66
C GLU A 76 0.23 12.77 1.18
N ASP A 77 0.00 11.68 0.45
CA ASP A 77 -1.30 11.37 -0.15
C ASP A 77 -2.01 10.28 0.67
N ILE A 78 -2.89 10.71 1.57
CA ILE A 78 -3.68 9.85 2.46
C ILE A 78 -5.16 10.13 2.19
N PHE A 79 -5.81 9.19 1.52
CA PHE A 79 -7.23 9.26 1.16
C PHE A 79 -8.01 8.29 2.03
N MET A 80 -8.85 8.83 2.90
CA MET A 80 -9.69 8.07 3.84
C MET A 80 -11.18 8.25 3.52
N GLY A 81 -12.01 7.32 3.99
CA GLY A 81 -13.46 7.36 3.75
C GLY A 81 -13.84 7.18 2.29
N CYS A 82 -12.97 6.57 1.50
CA CYS A 82 -13.17 6.39 0.05
C CYS A 82 -14.17 5.27 -0.22
N SER A 83 -15.46 5.60 -0.33
CA SER A 83 -16.51 4.63 -0.66
C SER A 83 -16.45 4.15 -2.12
N VAL A 84 -15.90 4.95 -3.04
CA VAL A 84 -15.71 4.63 -4.44
C VAL A 84 -14.25 4.90 -4.79
N LYS A 85 -13.40 3.93 -4.51
CA LYS A 85 -11.94 4.06 -4.58
C LYS A 85 -11.41 4.44 -5.96
N ILE A 86 -12.05 3.98 -7.04
CA ILE A 86 -11.59 4.25 -8.41
C ILE A 86 -11.57 5.74 -8.76
N LYS A 87 -12.50 6.55 -8.24
CA LYS A 87 -12.53 8.00 -8.48
C LYS A 87 -11.29 8.68 -7.91
N THR A 88 -10.96 8.36 -6.65
CA THR A 88 -9.77 8.88 -5.97
C THR A 88 -8.49 8.44 -6.69
N TYR A 89 -8.45 7.20 -7.18
CA TYR A 89 -7.34 6.69 -7.98
C TYR A 89 -7.13 7.49 -9.26
N GLU A 90 -8.20 7.82 -9.99
CA GLU A 90 -8.12 8.63 -11.22
C GLU A 90 -7.66 10.06 -10.93
N GLU A 91 -8.20 10.69 -9.89
CA GLU A 91 -7.81 12.04 -9.46
C GLU A 91 -6.32 12.07 -9.06
N PHE A 92 -5.85 11.06 -8.32
CA PHE A 92 -4.44 10.92 -7.96
C PHE A 92 -3.55 10.80 -9.20
N LYS A 93 -3.87 9.94 -10.15
CA LYS A 93 -3.09 9.80 -11.39
C LYS A 93 -3.02 11.09 -12.19
N GLN A 94 -4.14 11.81 -12.31
CA GLN A 94 -4.20 13.11 -13.01
C GLN A 94 -3.30 14.14 -12.30
N LYS A 95 -3.38 14.24 -10.98
CA LYS A 95 -2.59 15.17 -10.16
C LYS A 95 -1.08 15.04 -10.42
N TYR A 96 -0.60 13.82 -10.59
CA TYR A 96 0.84 13.54 -10.71
C TYR A 96 1.26 13.13 -12.13
N SER A 97 0.35 13.12 -13.10
CA SER A 97 0.61 12.66 -14.48
C SER A 97 1.21 11.25 -14.51
N ILE A 98 0.62 10.34 -13.73
CA ILE A 98 1.04 8.93 -13.60
C ILE A 98 0.10 8.06 -14.44
N THR A 99 0.65 7.09 -15.18
CA THR A 99 -0.14 6.11 -15.96
C THR A 99 -0.43 4.85 -15.12
N ASP A 100 -1.38 4.03 -15.58
CA ASP A 100 -1.74 2.78 -14.89
C ASP A 100 -0.52 1.85 -14.76
N GLU A 101 0.33 1.77 -15.78
CA GLU A 101 1.53 0.91 -15.81
C GLU A 101 2.61 1.33 -14.80
N GLU A 102 2.53 2.54 -14.27
CA GLU A 102 3.48 3.09 -13.30
C GLU A 102 3.04 2.90 -11.84
N VAL A 103 1.90 2.17 -11.65
CA VAL A 103 1.29 1.98 -10.33
C VAL A 103 1.29 0.51 -9.91
N ILE A 104 1.76 0.26 -8.69
CA ILE A 104 1.38 -0.92 -7.90
C ILE A 104 0.18 -0.54 -7.03
N TYR A 105 -0.86 -1.36 -7.05
CA TYR A 105 -1.95 -1.29 -6.09
C TYR A 105 -1.97 -2.56 -5.25
N VAL A 106 -2.06 -2.41 -3.93
CA VAL A 106 -2.11 -3.53 -2.99
C VAL A 106 -3.46 -3.49 -2.27
N GLY A 107 -4.31 -4.46 -2.57
CA GLY A 107 -5.65 -4.62 -2.01
C GLY A 107 -5.93 -6.06 -1.62
N ASP A 108 -6.98 -6.30 -0.85
CA ASP A 108 -7.32 -7.64 -0.34
C ASP A 108 -8.76 -8.07 -0.60
N ASP A 109 -9.69 -7.15 -0.87
CA ASP A 109 -11.10 -7.46 -0.99
C ASP A 109 -11.81 -6.67 -2.11
N ILE A 110 -13.07 -6.97 -2.35
CA ILE A 110 -13.89 -6.48 -3.46
C ILE A 110 -13.86 -4.96 -3.68
N PRO A 111 -13.79 -4.10 -2.64
CA PRO A 111 -13.66 -2.65 -2.84
C PRO A 111 -12.42 -2.22 -3.65
N ASP A 112 -11.39 -3.06 -3.72
CA ASP A 112 -10.14 -2.82 -4.46
C ASP A 112 -10.18 -3.32 -5.90
N TYR A 113 -11.13 -4.20 -6.21
CA TYR A 113 -11.17 -4.98 -7.45
C TYR A 113 -11.05 -4.10 -8.71
N GLU A 114 -11.81 -3.00 -8.77
CA GLU A 114 -11.86 -2.14 -9.95
C GLU A 114 -10.51 -1.46 -10.24
N ILE A 115 -9.81 -0.99 -9.20
CA ILE A 115 -8.46 -0.41 -9.35
C ILE A 115 -7.46 -1.49 -9.74
N MET A 116 -7.51 -2.64 -9.08
CA MET A 116 -6.58 -3.74 -9.33
C MET A 116 -6.68 -4.30 -10.75
N ARG A 117 -7.88 -4.25 -11.35
CA ARG A 117 -8.08 -4.57 -12.77
C ARG A 117 -7.47 -3.57 -13.74
N ARG A 118 -7.15 -2.37 -13.29
CA ARG A 118 -6.67 -1.27 -14.12
C ARG A 118 -5.19 -0.97 -13.93
N CYS A 119 -4.69 -1.02 -12.70
CA CYS A 119 -3.29 -0.73 -12.43
C CYS A 119 -2.35 -1.72 -13.11
N GLY A 120 -1.13 -1.31 -13.38
CA GLY A 120 -0.15 -2.13 -14.08
C GLY A 120 0.31 -3.36 -13.29
N CYS A 121 0.37 -3.25 -11.97
CA CYS A 121 0.84 -4.33 -11.11
C CYS A 121 -0.05 -4.49 -9.87
N PRO A 122 -1.18 -5.20 -9.99
CA PRO A 122 -2.01 -5.54 -8.83
C PRO A 122 -1.31 -6.58 -7.94
N CYS A 123 -1.26 -6.30 -6.64
CA CYS A 123 -0.67 -7.16 -5.62
C CYS A 123 -1.67 -7.40 -4.49
N CYS A 124 -1.55 -8.52 -3.79
CA CYS A 124 -2.40 -8.79 -2.64
C CYS A 124 -1.68 -9.58 -1.53
N PRO A 125 -2.21 -9.57 -0.29
CA PRO A 125 -1.78 -10.46 0.78
C PRO A 125 -2.09 -11.94 0.51
N ALA A 126 -1.43 -12.83 1.26
CA ALA A 126 -1.68 -14.27 1.19
C ALA A 126 -3.12 -14.67 1.56
N ASP A 127 -3.76 -13.88 2.42
CA ASP A 127 -5.12 -14.11 2.93
C ASP A 127 -6.20 -13.22 2.27
N ALA A 128 -5.89 -12.56 1.15
CA ALA A 128 -6.87 -11.84 0.33
C ALA A 128 -7.99 -12.78 -0.15
N CYS A 129 -9.15 -12.24 -0.51
CA CYS A 129 -10.25 -13.02 -1.06
C CYS A 129 -9.88 -13.64 -2.42
N SER A 130 -10.62 -14.68 -2.83
CA SER A 130 -10.33 -15.43 -4.05
C SER A 130 -10.33 -14.59 -5.31
N ASP A 131 -11.31 -13.69 -5.44
CA ASP A 131 -11.47 -12.85 -6.62
C ASP A 131 -10.30 -11.87 -6.80
N ILE A 132 -9.76 -11.37 -5.71
CA ILE A 132 -8.57 -10.50 -5.71
C ILE A 132 -7.31 -11.28 -6.06
N LYS A 133 -7.14 -12.48 -5.50
CA LYS A 133 -6.01 -13.35 -5.85
C LYS A 133 -5.98 -13.69 -7.32
N GLU A 134 -7.15 -13.96 -7.92
CA GLU A 134 -7.28 -14.35 -9.34
C GLU A 134 -6.77 -13.26 -10.29
N ILE A 135 -6.97 -11.99 -9.96
CA ILE A 135 -6.54 -10.84 -10.78
C ILE A 135 -5.16 -10.29 -10.41
N SER A 136 -4.54 -10.80 -9.34
CA SER A 136 -3.26 -10.29 -8.85
C SER A 136 -2.08 -10.80 -9.69
N THR A 137 -1.18 -9.89 -10.06
CA THR A 137 0.14 -10.22 -10.64
C THR A 137 1.06 -10.83 -9.59
N TYR A 138 0.88 -10.44 -8.34
CA TYR A 138 1.69 -10.92 -7.23
C TYR A 138 0.85 -11.14 -5.97
N ILE A 139 0.98 -12.32 -5.39
CA ILE A 139 0.44 -12.66 -4.08
C ILE A 139 1.61 -12.73 -3.11
N SER A 140 1.62 -11.86 -2.09
CA SER A 140 2.63 -11.88 -1.03
C SER A 140 2.55 -13.19 -0.23
N SER A 141 3.66 -13.63 0.32
CA SER A 141 3.67 -14.73 1.30
C SER A 141 3.21 -14.28 2.70
N CYS A 142 3.07 -12.97 2.92
CA CYS A 142 2.61 -12.38 4.18
C CYS A 142 1.09 -12.20 4.16
N ASN A 143 0.45 -12.46 5.29
CA ASN A 143 -0.95 -12.07 5.51
C ASN A 143 -1.07 -10.56 5.72
N GLY A 144 -2.26 -10.02 5.54
CA GLY A 144 -2.56 -8.62 5.82
C GLY A 144 -2.14 -8.23 7.24
N GLY A 145 -1.44 -7.09 7.35
CA GLY A 145 -0.88 -6.60 8.60
C GLY A 145 0.42 -7.27 9.08
N ASP A 146 0.87 -8.33 8.41
CA ASP A 146 2.01 -9.12 8.86
C ASP A 146 3.28 -8.92 7.98
N GLY A 147 3.35 -7.82 7.22
CA GLY A 147 4.55 -7.44 6.49
C GLY A 147 4.40 -7.31 4.97
N VAL A 148 3.17 -7.23 4.46
CA VAL A 148 2.89 -7.07 3.01
C VAL A 148 3.49 -5.77 2.47
N GLY A 149 3.38 -4.68 3.23
CA GLY A 149 3.96 -3.39 2.84
C GLY A 149 5.47 -3.48 2.69
N ARG A 150 6.14 -4.13 3.64
CA ARG A 150 7.58 -4.38 3.58
C ARG A 150 7.96 -5.23 2.36
N ASP A 151 7.25 -6.31 2.12
CA ASP A 151 7.53 -7.22 1.02
C ASP A 151 7.46 -6.52 -0.34
N VAL A 152 6.37 -5.79 -0.60
CA VAL A 152 6.17 -5.09 -1.89
C VAL A 152 7.17 -3.94 -2.06
N VAL A 153 7.30 -3.07 -1.06
CA VAL A 153 8.18 -1.89 -1.14
C VAL A 153 9.63 -2.29 -1.29
N GLU A 154 10.09 -3.28 -0.53
CA GLU A 154 11.48 -3.75 -0.60
C GLU A 154 11.82 -4.27 -2.00
N GLN A 155 10.93 -5.01 -2.65
CA GLN A 155 11.13 -5.50 -4.01
C GLN A 155 11.27 -4.34 -5.01
N VAL A 156 10.42 -3.31 -4.91
CA VAL A 156 10.52 -2.12 -5.77
C VAL A 156 11.84 -1.38 -5.54
N LEU A 157 12.21 -1.14 -4.29
CA LEU A 157 13.45 -0.42 -3.97
C LEU A 157 14.71 -1.21 -4.37
N ARG A 158 14.68 -2.56 -4.25
CA ARG A 158 15.78 -3.41 -4.73
C ARG A 158 15.91 -3.35 -6.24
N ALA A 159 14.83 -3.46 -6.98
CA ALA A 159 14.85 -3.37 -8.45
C ALA A 159 15.40 -2.04 -8.93
N LYS A 160 15.11 -0.94 -8.23
CA LYS A 160 15.63 0.41 -8.53
C LYS A 160 17.03 0.66 -7.99
N GLY A 161 17.68 -0.30 -7.31
CA GLY A 161 18.98 -0.11 -6.66
C GLY A 161 18.96 0.88 -5.49
N LEU A 162 17.80 1.12 -4.89
CA LEU A 162 17.59 2.11 -3.82
C LEU A 162 17.56 1.49 -2.41
N TRP A 163 17.39 0.18 -2.32
CA TRP A 163 17.39 -0.53 -1.03
C TRP A 163 18.78 -0.56 -0.42
N LEU A 164 18.93 -0.02 0.80
CA LEU A 164 20.21 0.09 1.51
C LEU A 164 21.33 0.79 0.71
N SER A 165 20.98 1.68 -0.20
CA SER A 165 21.92 2.31 -1.13
C SER A 165 22.79 3.41 -0.52
N ASP A 166 22.41 3.96 0.62
CA ASP A 166 23.13 5.00 1.35
C ASP A 166 22.76 5.01 2.84
N THR A 167 23.38 5.93 3.61
CA THR A 167 23.22 6.04 5.06
C THR A 167 21.80 6.42 5.49
N LYS A 168 20.96 6.99 4.61
CA LYS A 168 19.55 7.27 4.90
C LYS A 168 18.73 6.02 5.20
N ALA A 169 19.21 4.85 4.76
CA ALA A 169 18.59 3.57 5.05
C ALA A 169 18.76 3.11 6.52
N PHE A 170 19.69 3.69 7.29
CA PHE A 170 20.03 3.22 8.63
C PHE A 170 19.44 4.08 9.76
N GLY A 171 18.48 4.95 9.45
CA GLY A 171 17.77 5.80 10.41
C GLY A 171 16.29 5.93 10.13
N TRP A 172 15.56 6.30 11.16
CA TRP A 172 14.13 6.66 11.06
C TRP A 172 13.95 8.09 10.57
#